data_7aec753c4340701838588986eba0c68d
#
_entry.id   7aec753c4340701838588986eba0c68d
#
_cell.length_a   1.000
_cell.length_b   1.000
_cell.length_c   1.000
_cell.angle_alpha   90.00
_cell.angle_beta   90.00
_cell.angle_gamma   90.00
#
_symmetry.space_group_name_H-M   'P 1'
#
loop_
_entity.id
_entity.type
_entity.pdbx_description
1 polymer ?
#
loop_
_entity_poly.entity_id
_entity_poly.type
_entity_poly.pdbx_seq_one_letter_code
_entity_poly.pdbx_strand_id
1 'polypeptide(L)'
;MNQQHRFIFWGVLLIVVLLSVSSITFPIFVAQTVKNQNVICIDAGHGGSDPGKVGNSNILEKDINLSLALKLQKLLEKKNYKVYMTRNGDYNLADSKENEKRSDLSNRKQLIFENDPMAVISIHQNSYPSSDVHGSQVFYPQGSEKSK
;
A
#
# COMPACT_ATOMS: atom_id res chain seq x y z
N MET A 1 -56.35 -2.16 -26.78
CA MET A 1 -55.30 -3.15 -26.48
C MET A 1 -55.86 -4.12 -25.45
N ASN A 2 -55.95 -5.42 -25.80
CA ASN A 2 -56.54 -6.44 -24.96
C ASN A 2 -55.70 -6.60 -23.68
N GLN A 3 -56.32 -7.01 -22.58
CA GLN A 3 -55.67 -7.18 -21.26
C GLN A 3 -54.44 -8.08 -21.32
N GLN A 4 -54.47 -9.15 -22.11
CA GLN A 4 -53.33 -10.03 -22.37
C GLN A 4 -52.15 -9.32 -23.03
N HIS A 5 -52.39 -8.45 -24.00
CA HIS A 5 -51.31 -7.69 -24.66
C HIS A 5 -50.66 -6.69 -23.72
N ARG A 6 -51.41 -6.15 -22.75
CA ARG A 6 -50.85 -5.26 -21.73
C ARG A 6 -49.89 -6.01 -20.79
N PHE A 7 -50.22 -7.20 -20.33
CA PHE A 7 -49.33 -7.99 -19.50
C PHE A 7 -48.06 -8.39 -20.23
N ILE A 8 -48.15 -8.80 -21.51
CA ILE A 8 -46.97 -9.12 -22.33
C ILE A 8 -46.09 -7.88 -22.51
N PHE A 9 -46.69 -6.71 -22.81
CA PHE A 9 -45.95 -5.46 -22.98
C PHE A 9 -45.19 -5.06 -21.70
N TRP A 10 -45.83 -5.10 -20.55
CA TRP A 10 -45.18 -4.77 -19.28
C TRP A 10 -44.08 -5.80 -18.88
N GLY A 11 -44.30 -7.08 -19.19
CA GLY A 11 -43.32 -8.13 -18.96
C GLY A 11 -42.04 -7.94 -19.81
N VAL A 12 -42.21 -7.64 -21.09
CA VAL A 12 -41.08 -7.35 -22.00
C VAL A 12 -40.34 -6.08 -21.56
N LEU A 13 -41.04 -5.02 -21.18
CA LEU A 13 -40.44 -3.78 -20.71
C LEU A 13 -39.60 -3.99 -19.44
N LEU A 14 -40.12 -4.81 -18.48
CA LEU A 14 -39.38 -5.16 -17.26
C LEU A 14 -38.09 -5.90 -17.56
N ILE A 15 -38.10 -6.87 -18.49
CA ILE A 15 -36.92 -7.63 -18.90
C ILE A 15 -35.88 -6.72 -19.55
N VAL A 16 -36.29 -5.80 -20.43
CA VAL A 16 -35.38 -4.84 -21.07
C VAL A 16 -34.71 -3.93 -20.05
N VAL A 17 -35.47 -3.44 -19.06
CA VAL A 17 -34.93 -2.60 -17.98
C VAL A 17 -33.94 -3.40 -17.12
N LEU A 18 -34.24 -4.63 -16.74
CA LEU A 18 -33.33 -5.50 -15.98
C LEU A 18 -32.03 -5.78 -16.72
N LEU A 19 -32.08 -6.05 -18.02
CA LEU A 19 -30.92 -6.30 -18.86
C LEU A 19 -30.06 -5.03 -19.03
N SER A 20 -30.68 -3.85 -19.15
CA SER A 20 -29.94 -2.59 -19.26
C SER A 20 -29.21 -2.22 -17.97
N VAL A 21 -29.82 -2.45 -16.81
CA VAL A 21 -29.19 -2.20 -15.50
C VAL A 21 -28.01 -3.14 -15.28
N SER A 22 -28.14 -4.45 -15.61
CA SER A 22 -27.04 -5.41 -15.47
C SER A 22 -25.85 -5.08 -16.39
N SER A 23 -26.08 -4.51 -17.57
CA SER A 23 -25.03 -4.11 -18.49
C SER A 23 -24.20 -2.90 -18.01
N ILE A 24 -24.81 -2.02 -17.18
CA ILE A 24 -24.13 -0.84 -16.63
C ILE A 24 -23.34 -1.20 -15.35
N THR A 25 -23.91 -2.05 -14.50
CA THR A 25 -23.30 -2.37 -13.20
C THR A 25 -22.16 -3.38 -13.28
N PHE A 26 -22.20 -4.32 -14.24
CA PHE A 26 -21.17 -5.36 -14.38
C PHE A 26 -19.78 -4.82 -14.72
N PRO A 27 -19.57 -3.90 -15.70
CA PRO A 27 -18.26 -3.34 -15.98
C PRO A 27 -17.73 -2.46 -14.84
N ILE A 28 -18.59 -1.79 -14.05
CA ILE A 28 -18.17 -1.01 -12.88
C ILE A 28 -17.64 -1.94 -11.78
N PHE A 29 -18.26 -3.07 -11.54
CA PHE A 29 -17.81 -4.05 -10.54
C PHE A 29 -16.49 -4.72 -10.95
N VAL A 30 -16.32 -5.08 -12.24
CA VAL A 30 -15.06 -5.65 -12.75
C VAL A 30 -13.94 -4.61 -12.74
N ALA A 31 -14.21 -3.35 -13.05
CA ALA A 31 -13.21 -2.28 -12.98
C ALA A 31 -12.69 -2.02 -11.56
N GLN A 32 -13.54 -2.20 -10.54
CA GLN A 32 -13.12 -2.08 -9.13
C GLN A 32 -12.24 -3.25 -8.66
N THR A 33 -12.34 -4.45 -9.25
CA THR A 33 -11.54 -5.61 -8.87
C THR A 33 -10.18 -5.69 -9.55
N VAL A 34 -9.89 -4.88 -10.57
CA VAL A 34 -8.60 -4.83 -11.29
C VAL A 34 -7.67 -3.72 -10.76
N LYS A 35 -7.89 -3.28 -9.53
CA LYS A 35 -7.17 -2.15 -8.96
C LYS A 35 -5.72 -2.50 -8.58
N ASN A 36 -4.77 -1.79 -9.18
CA ASN A 36 -3.37 -1.63 -8.75
C ASN A 36 -2.45 -2.88 -8.69
N GLN A 37 -2.55 -3.83 -9.63
CA GLN A 37 -1.66 -5.01 -9.67
C GLN A 37 -0.16 -4.70 -9.81
N ASN A 38 0.23 -3.46 -10.14
CA ASN A 38 1.63 -3.07 -10.35
C ASN A 38 2.10 -1.97 -9.39
N VAL A 39 1.38 -1.72 -8.29
CA VAL A 39 1.73 -0.69 -7.30
C VAL A 39 2.42 -1.33 -6.12
N ILE A 40 3.62 -0.85 -5.78
CA ILE A 40 4.36 -1.24 -4.58
C ILE A 40 4.58 -0.01 -3.72
N CYS A 41 4.36 -0.13 -2.42
CA CYS A 41 4.72 0.89 -1.46
C CYS A 41 6.01 0.51 -0.73
N ILE A 42 6.98 1.43 -0.69
CA ILE A 42 8.20 1.28 0.10
C ILE A 42 8.10 2.23 1.29
N ASP A 43 8.17 1.66 2.49
CA ASP A 43 8.23 2.41 3.74
C ASP A 43 9.68 2.45 4.25
N ALA A 44 10.33 3.59 4.14
CA ALA A 44 11.64 3.81 4.73
C ALA A 44 11.48 4.21 6.20
N GLY A 45 11.68 3.27 7.11
CA GLY A 45 11.47 3.46 8.55
C GLY A 45 12.25 4.64 9.13
N HIS A 46 11.68 5.28 10.17
CA HIS A 46 12.22 6.48 10.83
C HIS A 46 12.29 7.70 9.90
N GLY A 47 13.00 8.77 10.31
CA GLY A 47 13.18 9.99 9.52
C GLY A 47 12.99 11.26 10.35
N GLY A 48 13.53 12.38 9.88
CA GLY A 48 13.48 13.66 10.55
C GLY A 48 14.07 13.59 11.96
N SER A 49 13.27 13.92 12.97
CA SER A 49 13.62 13.88 14.39
C SER A 49 13.83 12.46 14.97
N ASP A 50 13.27 11.42 14.32
CA ASP A 50 13.46 10.01 14.74
C ASP A 50 14.67 9.38 14.01
N PRO A 51 15.84 9.24 14.66
CA PRO A 51 17.03 8.65 14.05
C PRO A 51 16.93 7.13 13.89
N GLY A 52 15.96 6.46 14.53
CA GLY A 52 15.98 5.03 14.74
C GLY A 52 17.13 4.59 15.66
N LYS A 53 17.67 3.41 15.43
CA LYS A 53 18.87 2.95 16.14
C LYS A 53 20.10 3.76 15.72
N VAL A 54 20.85 4.22 16.71
CA VAL A 54 22.16 4.82 16.48
C VAL A 54 23.23 3.72 16.61
N GLY A 55 23.90 3.48 15.52
CA GLY A 55 24.98 2.51 15.42
C GLY A 55 26.32 3.07 15.85
N ASN A 56 27.37 2.27 15.72
CA ASN A 56 28.74 2.68 15.94
C ASN A 56 29.10 3.83 14.97
N SER A 57 29.95 4.74 15.40
CA SER A 57 30.38 5.91 14.59
C SER A 57 29.21 6.86 14.19
N ASN A 58 28.15 6.90 15.02
CA ASN A 58 26.96 7.77 14.83
C ASN A 58 26.22 7.52 13.50
N ILE A 59 26.30 6.33 12.96
CA ILE A 59 25.49 5.93 11.80
C ILE A 59 24.03 5.81 12.24
N LEU A 60 23.12 6.52 11.56
CA LEU A 60 21.70 6.52 11.90
C LEU A 60 20.95 5.49 11.04
N GLU A 61 20.06 4.75 11.69
CA GLU A 61 19.18 3.78 11.01
C GLU A 61 18.36 4.43 9.89
N LYS A 62 17.81 5.63 10.14
CA LYS A 62 17.01 6.37 9.17
C LYS A 62 17.73 6.61 7.83
N ASP A 63 19.05 6.85 7.88
CA ASP A 63 19.86 7.15 6.67
C ASP A 63 20.10 5.88 5.85
N ILE A 64 20.37 4.77 6.53
CA ILE A 64 20.51 3.45 5.88
C ILE A 64 19.18 3.04 5.23
N ASN A 65 18.08 3.14 5.98
CA ASN A 65 16.75 2.79 5.49
C ASN A 65 16.38 3.60 4.25
N LEU A 66 16.61 4.91 4.25
CA LEU A 66 16.36 5.78 3.10
C LEU A 66 17.23 5.38 1.90
N SER A 67 18.52 5.17 2.13
CA SER A 67 19.46 4.78 1.06
C SER A 67 19.04 3.46 0.39
N LEU A 68 18.63 2.46 1.17
CA LEU A 68 18.15 1.18 0.66
C LEU A 68 16.82 1.34 -0.08
N ALA A 69 15.89 2.10 0.49
CA ALA A 69 14.58 2.37 -0.09
C ALA A 69 14.69 3.03 -1.48
N LEU A 70 15.54 4.05 -1.62
CA LEU A 70 15.79 4.73 -2.90
C LEU A 70 16.44 3.82 -3.96
N LYS A 71 17.32 2.90 -3.55
CA LYS A 71 17.90 1.90 -4.45
C LYS A 71 16.84 0.88 -4.89
N LEU A 72 16.01 0.41 -3.96
CA LEU A 72 14.94 -0.52 -4.26
C LEU A 72 13.89 0.11 -5.18
N GLN A 73 13.50 1.36 -4.94
CA GLN A 73 12.61 2.11 -5.82
C GLN A 73 13.10 2.05 -7.28
N LYS A 74 14.35 2.44 -7.52
CA LYS A 74 14.95 2.44 -8.87
C LYS A 74 14.94 1.05 -9.53
N LEU A 75 15.14 -0.01 -8.76
CA LEU A 75 15.11 -1.38 -9.26
C LEU A 75 13.70 -1.83 -9.65
N LEU A 76 12.70 -1.47 -8.84
CA LEU A 76 11.29 -1.82 -9.09
C LEU A 76 10.73 -1.02 -10.28
N GLU A 77 11.03 0.27 -10.36
CA GLU A 77 10.63 1.11 -11.50
C GLU A 77 11.21 0.61 -12.83
N LYS A 78 12.47 0.13 -12.86
CA LYS A 78 13.05 -0.54 -14.03
C LYS A 78 12.32 -1.83 -14.43
N LYS A 79 11.60 -2.43 -13.51
CA LYS A 79 10.76 -3.61 -13.75
C LYS A 79 9.29 -3.24 -14.03
N ASN A 80 9.01 -1.98 -14.34
CA ASN A 80 7.69 -1.44 -14.65
C ASN A 80 6.69 -1.49 -13.48
N TYR A 81 7.16 -1.54 -12.22
CA TYR A 81 6.30 -1.29 -11.07
C TYR A 81 6.13 0.22 -10.85
N LYS A 82 4.92 0.63 -10.50
CA LYS A 82 4.68 1.96 -9.96
C LYS A 82 5.02 1.94 -8.46
N VAL A 83 5.94 2.80 -8.04
CA VAL A 83 6.43 2.81 -6.67
C VAL A 83 5.98 4.08 -5.96
N TYR A 84 5.37 3.92 -4.79
CA TYR A 84 5.16 4.98 -3.81
C TYR A 84 6.10 4.80 -2.64
N MET A 85 6.59 5.90 -2.10
CA MET A 85 7.42 5.90 -0.91
C MET A 85 6.75 6.69 0.21
N THR A 86 6.84 6.21 1.45
CA THR A 86 6.38 6.98 2.61
C THR A 86 7.23 8.23 2.81
N ARG A 87 8.52 8.17 2.52
CA ARG A 87 9.43 9.31 2.44
C ARG A 87 10.54 9.07 1.43
N ASN A 88 10.99 10.12 0.78
CA ASN A 88 12.11 10.13 -0.17
C ASN A 88 13.22 11.10 0.25
N GLY A 89 13.18 11.58 1.47
CA GLY A 89 14.14 12.49 2.11
C GLY A 89 14.22 12.27 3.61
N ASP A 90 15.02 13.10 4.30
CA ASP A 90 15.15 13.06 5.75
C ASP A 90 14.04 13.90 6.41
N TYR A 91 12.86 13.35 6.48
CA TYR A 91 11.69 13.89 7.19
C TYR A 91 10.82 12.74 7.72
N ASN A 92 9.99 13.03 8.71
CA ASN A 92 8.89 12.18 9.13
C ASN A 92 7.55 12.74 8.61
N LEU A 93 6.48 11.99 8.74
CA LEU A 93 5.14 12.38 8.29
C LEU A 93 4.27 12.92 9.43
N ALA A 94 4.85 13.20 10.58
CA ALA A 94 4.10 13.73 11.73
C ALA A 94 3.60 15.15 11.46
N ASP A 95 2.35 15.39 11.81
CA ASP A 95 1.68 16.70 11.77
C ASP A 95 1.61 17.36 13.14
N SER A 96 2.02 16.64 14.21
CA SER A 96 2.03 17.11 15.60
C SER A 96 3.31 16.69 16.33
N LYS A 97 3.91 17.63 17.05
CA LYS A 97 5.07 17.37 17.92
C LYS A 97 4.71 16.67 19.23
N GLU A 98 3.49 16.84 19.72
CA GLU A 98 3.06 16.32 21.02
C GLU A 98 3.02 14.78 21.04
N ASN A 99 2.66 14.16 19.92
CA ASN A 99 2.64 12.71 19.73
C ASN A 99 3.33 12.32 18.43
N GLU A 100 4.48 12.89 18.16
CA GLU A 100 5.16 12.84 16.87
C GLU A 100 5.28 11.43 16.30
N LYS A 101 5.79 10.48 17.09
CA LYS A 101 5.97 9.10 16.66
C LYS A 101 4.64 8.41 16.30
N ARG A 102 3.58 8.65 17.07
CA ARG A 102 2.27 8.08 16.80
C ARG A 102 1.62 8.70 15.57
N SER A 103 1.77 10.02 15.43
CA SER A 103 1.30 10.76 14.26
C SER A 103 2.00 10.29 12.99
N ASP A 104 3.34 10.18 13.01
CA ASP A 104 4.12 9.66 11.90
C ASP A 104 3.65 8.26 11.46
N LEU A 105 3.50 7.32 12.39
CA LEU A 105 3.01 5.97 12.08
C LEU A 105 1.58 5.97 11.52
N SER A 106 0.70 6.83 12.04
CA SER A 106 -0.66 6.96 11.54
C SER A 106 -0.69 7.47 10.09
N ASN A 107 0.11 8.49 9.81
CA ASN A 107 0.16 9.13 8.49
C ASN A 107 0.84 8.22 7.45
N ARG A 108 1.86 7.43 7.84
CA ARG A 108 2.42 6.35 6.99
C ARG A 108 1.36 5.32 6.63
N LYS A 109 0.60 4.85 7.62
CA LYS A 109 -0.49 3.90 7.41
C LYS A 109 -1.56 4.46 6.48
N GLN A 110 -1.95 5.72 6.67
CA GLN A 110 -2.94 6.37 5.81
C GLN A 110 -2.44 6.48 4.37
N LEU A 111 -1.20 6.94 4.15
CA LEU A 111 -0.59 7.05 2.82
C LEU A 111 -0.54 5.71 2.11
N ILE A 112 -0.18 4.63 2.82
CA ILE A 112 -0.16 3.27 2.28
C ILE A 112 -1.58 2.84 1.88
N PHE A 113 -2.57 3.09 2.75
CA PHE A 113 -3.96 2.71 2.50
C PHE A 113 -4.56 3.45 1.29
N GLU A 114 -4.30 4.75 1.17
CA GLU A 114 -4.79 5.58 0.06
C GLU A 114 -4.24 5.14 -1.31
N ASN A 115 -3.02 4.62 -1.34
CA ASN A 115 -2.40 4.14 -2.57
C ASN A 115 -2.75 2.68 -2.92
N ASP A 116 -3.39 1.95 -2.01
CA ASP A 116 -3.87 0.57 -2.18
C ASP A 116 -2.86 -0.32 -2.94
N PRO A 117 -1.62 -0.47 -2.46
CA PRO A 117 -0.57 -1.18 -3.16
C PRO A 117 -0.80 -2.70 -3.13
N MET A 118 -0.30 -3.42 -4.15
CA MET A 118 -0.27 -4.88 -4.15
C MET A 118 0.66 -5.46 -3.07
N ALA A 119 1.70 -4.69 -2.70
CA ALA A 119 2.65 -5.06 -1.66
C ALA A 119 3.21 -3.83 -0.96
N VAL A 120 3.52 -3.98 0.32
CA VAL A 120 4.22 -2.98 1.14
C VAL A 120 5.54 -3.58 1.60
N ILE A 121 6.64 -2.85 1.40
CA ILE A 121 7.98 -3.24 1.85
C ILE A 121 8.46 -2.20 2.83
N SER A 122 8.43 -2.52 4.12
CA SER A 122 8.99 -1.65 5.17
C SER A 122 10.44 -2.05 5.45
N ILE A 123 11.33 -1.06 5.48
CA ILE A 123 12.78 -1.24 5.62
C ILE A 123 13.23 -0.67 6.96
N HIS A 124 13.79 -1.53 7.78
CA HIS A 124 14.35 -1.22 9.09
C HIS A 124 15.69 -1.94 9.29
N GLN A 125 16.50 -1.46 10.24
CA GLN A 125 17.68 -2.16 10.73
C GLN A 125 17.37 -2.75 12.09
N ASN A 126 17.50 -4.07 12.22
CA ASN A 126 17.39 -4.72 13.52
C ASN A 126 18.62 -4.42 14.37
N SER A 127 18.43 -4.35 15.69
CA SER A 127 19.49 -4.21 16.66
C SER A 127 19.48 -5.42 17.59
N TYR A 128 20.64 -6.07 17.75
CA TYR A 128 20.79 -7.16 18.69
C TYR A 128 22.04 -6.94 19.57
N PRO A 129 22.03 -7.36 20.86
CA PRO A 129 23.16 -7.14 21.76
C PRO A 129 24.43 -7.90 21.37
N SER A 130 24.31 -9.09 20.74
CA SER A 130 25.45 -9.88 20.28
C SER A 130 25.77 -9.57 18.82
N SER A 131 27.06 -9.33 18.56
CA SER A 131 27.60 -9.17 17.21
C SER A 131 27.52 -10.43 16.32
N ASP A 132 27.31 -11.59 16.93
CA ASP A 132 27.21 -12.87 16.22
C ASP A 132 25.86 -13.00 15.49
N VAL A 133 24.85 -12.21 15.91
CA VAL A 133 23.55 -12.16 15.24
C VAL A 133 23.61 -11.15 14.11
N HIS A 134 23.66 -11.63 12.88
CA HIS A 134 23.73 -10.82 11.68
C HIS A 134 22.96 -11.47 10.53
N GLY A 135 22.68 -10.71 9.47
CA GLY A 135 21.96 -11.16 8.29
C GLY A 135 20.59 -10.49 8.12
N SER A 136 19.98 -10.74 6.98
CA SER A 136 18.66 -10.19 6.66
C SER A 136 17.56 -11.03 7.29
N GLN A 137 16.53 -10.35 7.81
CA GLN A 137 15.31 -10.98 8.31
C GLN A 137 14.12 -10.42 7.56
N VAL A 138 13.15 -11.27 7.23
CA VAL A 138 11.89 -10.87 6.61
C VAL A 138 10.74 -11.30 7.50
N PHE A 139 9.87 -10.34 7.83
CA PHE A 139 8.66 -10.57 8.60
C PHE A 139 7.45 -10.40 7.69
N TYR A 140 6.50 -11.32 7.76
CA TYR A 140 5.24 -11.26 7.03
C TYR A 140 4.08 -11.76 7.89
N PRO A 141 2.83 -11.29 7.66
CA PRO A 141 1.68 -11.71 8.44
C PRO A 141 1.40 -13.20 8.27
N GLN A 142 1.20 -13.92 9.38
CA GLN A 142 0.76 -15.33 9.33
C GLN A 142 -0.67 -15.41 8.76
N GLY A 143 -0.91 -16.43 7.92
CA GLY A 143 -2.23 -16.69 7.35
C GLY A 143 -2.57 -15.92 6.07
N SER A 144 -1.68 -15.07 5.57
CA SER A 144 -1.83 -14.46 4.25
C SER A 144 -1.32 -15.41 3.18
N GLU A 145 -2.20 -16.02 2.39
CA GLU A 145 -1.80 -16.86 1.24
C GLU A 145 -1.00 -16.08 0.17
N LYS A 146 -1.09 -14.75 0.20
CA LYS A 146 -0.33 -13.86 -0.70
C LYS A 146 1.08 -13.52 -0.20
N SER A 147 1.45 -13.96 1.00
CA SER A 147 2.74 -13.66 1.63
C SER A 147 3.69 -14.86 1.70
N LYS A 148 3.36 -15.95 1.01
CA LYS A 148 4.20 -17.14 0.92
C LYS A 148 5.07 -17.11 -0.33
#